data_b5d3e0e3d9be154065b25e843982a91f
#
_entry.id   b5d3e0e3d9be154065b25e843982a91f
#
_cell.length_a   1.000
_cell.length_b   1.000
_cell.length_c   1.000
_cell.angle_alpha   90.00
_cell.angle_beta   90.00
_cell.angle_gamma   90.00
#
_symmetry.space_group_name_H-M   'P 1'
#
loop_
_entity.id
_entity.type
_entity.pdbx_description
1 polymer ?
#
loop_
_entity_poly.entity_id
_entity_poly.type
_entity_poly.pdbx_seq_one_letter_code
_entity_poly.pdbx_strand_id
1 'polypeptide(L)'
;KNTAPRYNTLSLELQSPPEPHPHQTEGIAAWKQHGRRGVVVLPTGSGKSHVALMAMVEVQRSTLVVAPTIDLMNQWYDLLTNSFAVEVGLLGGGYHEIEDLTVSTYDSAYMHMERYGNRFGLVIFDEVHHLPGQMYSHAAEMALAPYRLGLSATPERADGRHVLLDTLVG
;
A
#
# COMPACT_ATOMS: atom_id res chain seq x y z
N LYS A 1 -6.15 -27.08 5.52
CA LYS A 1 -5.74 -25.71 5.79
C LYS A 1 -6.58 -24.72 5.01
N ASN A 2 -7.07 -23.73 5.68
CA ASN A 2 -7.95 -22.75 5.07
C ASN A 2 -7.15 -21.60 4.48
N THR A 3 -7.22 -21.44 3.17
CA THR A 3 -6.55 -20.36 2.48
C THR A 3 -7.54 -19.33 1.95
N ALA A 4 -8.81 -19.44 2.30
CA ALA A 4 -9.82 -18.49 1.83
C ALA A 4 -9.54 -17.11 2.40
N PRO A 5 -9.80 -16.05 1.63
CA PRO A 5 -9.62 -14.69 2.13
C PRO A 5 -10.51 -14.41 3.33
N ARG A 6 -9.99 -13.67 4.28
CA ARG A 6 -10.72 -13.29 5.48
C ARG A 6 -10.73 -11.78 5.68
N TYR A 7 -10.57 -11.04 4.61
CA TYR A 7 -10.55 -9.58 4.71
C TYR A 7 -11.97 -9.03 4.79
N ASN A 8 -12.08 -7.91 5.47
CA ASN A 8 -13.35 -7.25 5.67
C ASN A 8 -13.60 -6.21 4.59
N THR A 9 -14.88 -5.98 4.31
CA THR A 9 -15.30 -4.84 3.51
C THR A 9 -15.45 -3.64 4.44
N LEU A 10 -14.96 -2.49 4.01
CA LEU A 10 -14.92 -1.28 4.83
C LEU A 10 -15.74 -0.18 4.20
N SER A 11 -15.99 0.86 4.99
CA SER A 11 -16.64 2.09 4.53
C SER A 11 -15.74 3.26 4.85
N LEU A 12 -14.65 3.38 4.11
CA LEU A 12 -13.66 4.41 4.33
C LEU A 12 -14.05 5.71 3.64
N GLU A 13 -13.89 6.82 4.35
CA GLU A 13 -14.11 8.15 3.81
C GLU A 13 -12.93 9.02 4.18
N LEU A 14 -12.36 9.68 3.20
CA LEU A 14 -11.26 10.61 3.45
C LEU A 14 -11.78 11.85 4.15
N GLN A 15 -11.11 12.21 5.25
CA GLN A 15 -11.42 13.43 5.98
C GLN A 15 -10.70 14.58 5.28
N SER A 16 -11.46 15.59 4.82
CA SER A 16 -10.90 16.78 4.17
C SER A 16 -9.93 16.43 3.04
N PRO A 17 -10.36 15.67 2.03
CA PRO A 17 -9.43 15.24 0.98
C PRO A 17 -8.97 16.44 0.15
N PRO A 18 -7.67 16.50 -0.15
CA PRO A 18 -7.18 17.52 -1.06
C PRO A 18 -7.54 17.20 -2.49
N GLU A 19 -7.45 18.22 -3.35
CA GLU A 19 -7.65 18.03 -4.76
C GLU A 19 -6.52 17.17 -5.32
N PRO A 20 -6.81 16.07 -6.02
CA PRO A 20 -5.72 15.26 -6.54
C PRO A 20 -4.99 15.92 -7.70
N HIS A 21 -3.67 15.69 -7.73
CA HIS A 21 -2.87 16.13 -8.87
C HIS A 21 -3.09 15.22 -10.07
N PRO A 22 -2.85 15.72 -11.30
CA PRO A 22 -3.04 14.88 -12.48
C PRO A 22 -2.24 13.58 -12.45
N HIS A 23 -1.01 13.60 -11.92
CA HIS A 23 -0.21 12.37 -11.85
C HIS A 23 -0.85 11.34 -10.93
N GLN A 24 -1.48 11.81 -9.86
CA GLN A 24 -2.15 10.91 -8.93
C GLN A 24 -3.37 10.29 -9.58
N THR A 25 -4.16 11.10 -10.27
CA THR A 25 -5.34 10.61 -10.96
C THR A 25 -4.98 9.61 -12.05
N GLU A 26 -3.93 9.91 -12.82
CA GLU A 26 -3.45 9.01 -13.87
C GLU A 26 -2.98 7.69 -13.28
N GLY A 27 -2.25 7.77 -12.16
CA GLY A 27 -1.73 6.57 -11.53
C GLY A 27 -2.82 5.65 -11.07
N ILE A 28 -3.82 6.20 -10.42
CA ILE A 28 -4.93 5.40 -9.92
C ILE A 28 -5.74 4.81 -11.09
N ALA A 29 -5.95 5.60 -12.14
CA ALA A 29 -6.68 5.11 -13.31
C ALA A 29 -5.96 3.96 -13.99
N ALA A 30 -4.64 4.08 -14.15
CA ALA A 30 -3.84 3.02 -14.75
C ALA A 30 -3.87 1.76 -13.88
N TRP A 31 -3.77 1.92 -12.58
CA TRP A 31 -3.82 0.81 -11.66
C TRP A 31 -5.16 0.07 -11.75
N LYS A 32 -6.24 0.82 -11.82
CA LYS A 32 -7.57 0.21 -11.97
C LYS A 32 -7.69 -0.56 -13.27
N GLN A 33 -7.13 -0.03 -14.34
CA GLN A 33 -7.17 -0.69 -15.66
C GLN A 33 -6.37 -1.99 -15.67
N HIS A 34 -5.37 -2.10 -14.78
CA HIS A 34 -4.57 -3.32 -14.69
C HIS A 34 -5.10 -4.26 -13.60
N GLY A 35 -6.38 -4.19 -13.31
CA GLY A 35 -6.99 -5.11 -12.36
C GLY A 35 -6.67 -4.81 -10.91
N ARG A 36 -6.25 -3.59 -10.63
CA ARG A 36 -5.87 -3.16 -9.29
C ARG A 36 -4.72 -3.96 -8.74
N ARG A 37 -3.74 -4.24 -9.61
CA ARG A 37 -2.50 -4.93 -9.26
C ARG A 37 -1.38 -4.30 -10.07
N GLY A 38 -0.30 -3.91 -9.40
CA GLY A 38 0.83 -3.32 -10.10
C GLY A 38 1.52 -2.27 -9.28
N VAL A 39 2.57 -1.69 -9.86
CA VAL A 39 3.37 -0.64 -9.24
C VAL A 39 3.10 0.68 -9.95
N VAL A 40 2.79 1.70 -9.18
CA VAL A 40 2.63 3.06 -9.69
C VAL A 40 3.90 3.83 -9.35
N VAL A 41 4.56 4.34 -10.38
CA VAL A 41 5.80 5.09 -10.23
C VAL A 41 5.49 6.56 -10.50
N LEU A 42 5.80 7.41 -9.51
CA LEU A 42 5.54 8.83 -9.60
C LEU A 42 6.82 9.61 -9.38
N PRO A 43 6.89 10.86 -9.88
CA PRO A 43 8.06 11.68 -9.58
C PRO A 43 8.12 12.00 -8.09
N THR A 44 9.33 12.21 -7.60
CA THR A 44 9.54 12.59 -6.21
C THR A 44 8.75 13.85 -5.92
N GLY A 45 8.04 13.86 -4.79
CA GLY A 45 7.26 15.02 -4.40
C GLY A 45 5.88 15.10 -5.01
N SER A 46 5.44 14.06 -5.74
CA SER A 46 4.11 14.05 -6.36
C SER A 46 3.03 13.53 -5.45
N GLY A 47 3.33 13.27 -4.18
CA GLY A 47 2.32 12.81 -3.24
C GLY A 47 1.88 11.39 -3.47
N LYS A 48 2.84 10.46 -3.57
CA LYS A 48 2.49 9.05 -3.80
C LYS A 48 1.62 8.47 -2.69
N SER A 49 1.73 8.99 -1.48
CA SER A 49 0.90 8.51 -0.38
C SER A 49 -0.58 8.82 -0.63
N HIS A 50 -0.87 9.92 -1.31
CA HIS A 50 -2.26 10.23 -1.62
C HIS A 50 -2.84 9.23 -2.63
N VAL A 51 -2.01 8.71 -3.54
CA VAL A 51 -2.43 7.64 -4.45
C VAL A 51 -2.86 6.43 -3.64
N ALA A 52 -2.11 6.10 -2.59
CA ALA A 52 -2.48 4.98 -1.72
C ALA A 52 -3.83 5.22 -1.05
N LEU A 53 -4.07 6.43 -0.57
CA LEU A 53 -5.36 6.75 0.05
C LEU A 53 -6.50 6.61 -0.96
N MET A 54 -6.27 7.06 -2.18
CA MET A 54 -7.27 6.91 -3.23
C MET A 54 -7.56 5.44 -3.54
N ALA A 55 -6.50 4.62 -3.54
CA ALA A 55 -6.67 3.18 -3.78
C ALA A 55 -7.48 2.54 -2.67
N MET A 56 -7.23 2.93 -1.42
CA MET A 56 -7.99 2.39 -0.29
C MET A 56 -9.46 2.75 -0.39
N VAL A 57 -9.77 3.99 -0.78
CA VAL A 57 -11.16 4.40 -0.97
C VAL A 57 -11.79 3.65 -2.13
N GLU A 58 -11.03 3.41 -3.18
CA GLU A 58 -11.54 2.69 -4.35
C GLU A 58 -11.89 1.25 -4.01
N VAL A 59 -11.05 0.59 -3.22
CA VAL A 59 -11.19 -0.84 -2.97
C VAL A 59 -12.12 -1.14 -1.80
N GLN A 60 -12.11 -0.31 -0.75
CA GLN A 60 -12.96 -0.48 0.44
C GLN A 60 -12.80 -1.87 1.05
N ARG A 61 -11.55 -2.28 1.22
CA ARG A 61 -11.22 -3.56 1.86
C ARG A 61 -10.17 -3.33 2.94
N SER A 62 -10.05 -4.28 3.85
CA SER A 62 -8.97 -4.25 4.83
C SER A 62 -7.64 -4.13 4.12
N THR A 63 -6.75 -3.31 4.66
CA THR A 63 -5.53 -2.90 3.96
C THR A 63 -4.33 -3.01 4.86
N LEU A 64 -3.24 -3.55 4.31
CA LEU A 64 -1.93 -3.56 4.94
C LEU A 64 -1.00 -2.66 4.14
N VAL A 65 -0.39 -1.68 4.82
CA VAL A 65 0.62 -0.83 4.21
C VAL A 65 1.97 -1.27 4.73
N VAL A 66 2.91 -1.53 3.83
CA VAL A 66 4.23 -2.04 4.19
C VAL A 66 5.25 -0.97 3.86
N ALA A 67 6.00 -0.54 4.87
CA ALA A 67 6.98 0.55 4.74
C ALA A 67 8.39 0.04 5.03
N PRO A 68 9.42 0.67 4.45
CA PRO A 68 10.79 0.15 4.60
C PRO A 68 11.42 0.41 5.95
N THR A 69 10.98 1.40 6.70
CA THR A 69 11.58 1.73 7.99
C THR A 69 10.51 1.99 9.03
N ILE A 70 10.93 1.92 10.29
CA ILE A 70 10.01 2.22 11.40
C ILE A 70 9.54 3.67 11.33
N ASP A 71 10.42 4.58 10.96
CA ASP A 71 10.04 5.99 10.83
C ASP A 71 8.94 6.17 9.78
N LEU A 72 9.09 5.54 8.63
CA LEU A 72 8.07 5.62 7.59
C LEU A 72 6.79 4.89 8.00
N MET A 73 6.93 3.78 8.72
CA MET A 73 5.76 3.09 9.28
C MET A 73 4.96 4.03 10.16
N ASN A 74 5.64 4.79 11.02
CA ASN A 74 4.96 5.71 11.92
C ASN A 74 4.33 6.87 11.15
N GLN A 75 4.97 7.35 10.09
CA GLN A 75 4.39 8.39 9.24
C GLN A 75 3.11 7.89 8.57
N TRP A 76 3.12 6.66 8.08
CA TRP A 76 1.92 6.06 7.49
C TRP A 76 0.82 5.89 8.53
N TYR A 77 1.20 5.48 9.72
CA TYR A 77 0.23 5.34 10.82
C TYR A 77 -0.49 6.66 11.07
N ASP A 78 0.28 7.74 11.20
CA ASP A 78 -0.31 9.06 11.44
C ASP A 78 -1.18 9.49 10.27
N LEU A 79 -0.71 9.25 9.05
CA LEU A 79 -1.45 9.65 7.86
C LEU A 79 -2.79 8.92 7.79
N LEU A 80 -2.81 7.61 8.02
CA LEU A 80 -4.04 6.84 7.92
C LEU A 80 -5.00 7.20 9.04
N THR A 81 -4.48 7.37 10.25
CA THR A 81 -5.31 7.73 11.40
C THR A 81 -6.01 9.06 11.14
N ASN A 82 -5.26 10.05 10.63
CA ASN A 82 -5.80 11.37 10.38
C ASN A 82 -6.71 11.41 9.15
N SER A 83 -6.39 10.60 8.15
CA SER A 83 -7.13 10.64 6.89
C SER A 83 -8.49 9.97 6.99
N PHE A 84 -8.59 8.89 7.78
CA PHE A 84 -9.82 8.11 7.82
C PHE A 84 -10.50 8.10 9.17
N ALA A 85 -9.86 8.65 10.19
CA ALA A 85 -10.44 8.71 11.55
C ALA A 85 -10.88 7.33 12.05
N VAL A 86 -10.04 6.33 11.82
CA VAL A 86 -10.30 4.95 12.26
C VAL A 86 -9.11 4.44 13.01
N GLU A 87 -9.30 3.33 13.72
CA GLU A 87 -8.19 2.68 14.40
C GLU A 87 -7.26 2.03 13.38
N VAL A 88 -5.96 2.20 13.59
CA VAL A 88 -4.95 1.66 12.70
C VAL A 88 -4.03 0.78 13.53
N GLY A 89 -3.77 -0.44 13.04
CA GLY A 89 -2.86 -1.37 13.70
C GLY A 89 -1.42 -1.12 13.28
N LEU A 90 -0.51 -1.64 14.09
CA LEU A 90 0.92 -1.56 13.83
C LEU A 90 1.54 -2.93 13.97
N LEU A 91 2.35 -3.31 13.02
CA LEU A 91 3.07 -4.59 13.04
C LEU A 91 4.53 -4.31 12.74
N GLY A 92 5.35 -4.19 13.79
CA GLY A 92 6.75 -3.85 13.69
C GLY A 92 7.13 -2.83 14.73
N GLY A 93 8.44 -2.60 14.89
CA GLY A 93 8.91 -1.64 15.87
C GLY A 93 8.49 -1.96 17.29
N GLY A 94 8.26 -3.23 17.60
CA GLY A 94 7.82 -3.65 18.92
C GLY A 94 6.32 -3.73 19.08
N TYR A 95 5.56 -3.36 18.06
CA TYR A 95 4.11 -3.42 18.08
C TYR A 95 3.60 -4.65 17.38
N HIS A 96 2.50 -5.19 17.86
CA HIS A 96 1.84 -6.32 17.22
C HIS A 96 0.32 -6.17 17.40
N GLU A 97 -0.25 -5.22 16.68
CA GLU A 97 -1.69 -4.94 16.72
C GLU A 97 -2.23 -4.96 15.32
N ILE A 98 -3.14 -5.89 15.05
CA ILE A 98 -3.71 -6.06 13.71
C ILE A 98 -5.14 -5.50 13.71
N GLU A 99 -5.37 -4.55 12.83
CA GLU A 99 -6.69 -3.95 12.61
C GLU A 99 -7.04 -4.05 11.13
N ASP A 100 -8.22 -3.57 10.76
CA ASP A 100 -8.60 -3.58 9.35
C ASP A 100 -7.68 -2.70 8.51
N LEU A 101 -7.15 -1.62 9.10
CA LEU A 101 -6.04 -0.88 8.49
C LEU A 101 -4.83 -1.11 9.37
N THR A 102 -3.78 -1.65 8.81
CA THR A 102 -2.56 -1.96 9.55
C THR A 102 -1.35 -1.48 8.77
N VAL A 103 -0.37 -0.95 9.48
CA VAL A 103 0.90 -0.54 8.87
C VAL A 103 2.00 -1.42 9.44
N SER A 104 2.90 -1.86 8.58
CA SER A 104 3.96 -2.79 8.95
C SER A 104 5.27 -2.34 8.33
N THR A 105 6.39 -2.82 8.88
CA THR A 105 7.66 -2.74 8.18
C THR A 105 7.80 -3.96 7.28
N TYR A 106 8.72 -3.87 6.30
CA TYR A 106 8.97 -5.03 5.44
C TYR A 106 9.47 -6.22 6.25
N ASP A 107 10.34 -5.98 7.21
CA ASP A 107 10.86 -7.08 8.05
C ASP A 107 9.72 -7.81 8.74
N SER A 108 8.82 -7.07 9.35
CA SER A 108 7.70 -7.67 10.08
C SER A 108 6.72 -8.33 9.13
N ALA A 109 6.47 -7.71 7.98
CA ALA A 109 5.58 -8.32 6.99
C ALA A 109 6.18 -9.62 6.48
N TYR A 110 7.50 -9.62 6.22
CA TYR A 110 8.19 -10.83 5.79
C TYR A 110 8.03 -11.96 6.80
N MET A 111 8.17 -11.62 8.08
CA MET A 111 8.08 -12.62 9.14
C MET A 111 6.67 -13.14 9.37
N HIS A 112 5.67 -12.29 9.18
CA HIS A 112 4.30 -12.60 9.62
C HIS A 112 3.29 -12.76 8.48
N MET A 113 3.70 -12.58 7.22
CA MET A 113 2.73 -12.61 6.12
C MET A 113 2.11 -14.00 5.96
N GLU A 114 2.84 -15.04 6.29
CA GLU A 114 2.31 -16.40 6.24
C GLU A 114 1.08 -16.52 7.15
N ARG A 115 1.11 -15.82 8.27
CA ARG A 115 0.04 -15.87 9.25
C ARG A 115 -1.12 -14.94 8.88
N TYR A 116 -0.81 -13.76 8.33
CA TYR A 116 -1.81 -12.74 8.10
C TYR A 116 -2.08 -12.47 6.63
N GLY A 117 -1.50 -13.25 5.72
CA GLY A 117 -1.58 -12.95 4.31
C GLY A 117 -2.98 -12.94 3.75
N ASN A 118 -3.92 -13.69 4.35
CA ASN A 118 -5.29 -13.73 3.87
C ASN A 118 -6.20 -12.76 4.63
N ARG A 119 -5.64 -11.93 5.52
CA ARG A 119 -6.40 -11.00 6.34
C ARG A 119 -6.75 -9.71 5.60
N PHE A 120 -5.98 -9.38 4.57
CA PHE A 120 -6.09 -8.09 3.91
C PHE A 120 -6.51 -8.25 2.47
N GLY A 121 -7.46 -7.42 2.04
CA GLY A 121 -7.90 -7.40 0.66
C GLY A 121 -7.02 -6.55 -0.24
N LEU A 122 -6.30 -5.59 0.34
CA LEU A 122 -5.38 -4.72 -0.38
C LEU A 122 -4.07 -4.67 0.38
N VAL A 123 -2.96 -4.86 -0.31
CA VAL A 123 -1.63 -4.67 0.28
C VAL A 123 -0.92 -3.60 -0.51
N ILE A 124 -0.40 -2.60 0.19
CA ILE A 124 0.32 -1.48 -0.41
C ILE A 124 1.78 -1.57 0.03
N PHE A 125 2.68 -1.61 -0.95
CA PHE A 125 4.12 -1.68 -0.70
C PHE A 125 4.73 -0.33 -1.00
N ASP A 126 5.17 0.39 0.04
CA ASP A 126 5.82 1.68 -0.14
C ASP A 126 7.29 1.49 -0.47
N GLU A 127 7.81 2.34 -1.36
CA GLU A 127 9.22 2.34 -1.74
C GLU A 127 9.69 0.99 -2.25
N VAL A 128 8.91 0.37 -3.14
CA VAL A 128 9.21 -1.00 -3.53
C VAL A 128 10.58 -1.13 -4.20
N HIS A 129 11.11 -0.04 -4.77
CA HIS A 129 12.40 -0.07 -5.43
C HIS A 129 13.58 -0.22 -4.47
N HIS A 130 13.35 0.00 -3.17
CA HIS A 130 14.38 -0.15 -2.15
C HIS A 130 14.41 -1.54 -1.54
N LEU A 131 13.49 -2.39 -1.93
CA LEU A 131 13.33 -3.69 -1.30
C LEU A 131 14.22 -4.73 -1.98
N PRO A 132 14.98 -5.53 -1.23
CA PRO A 132 15.68 -6.65 -1.86
C PRO A 132 14.68 -7.58 -2.54
N GLY A 133 15.04 -8.04 -3.73
CA GLY A 133 14.12 -8.81 -4.54
C GLY A 133 13.52 -10.01 -3.85
N GLN A 134 14.35 -10.72 -3.07
CA GLN A 134 13.88 -11.89 -2.35
C GLN A 134 12.79 -11.56 -1.34
N MET A 135 13.01 -10.49 -0.59
CA MET A 135 12.07 -10.07 0.44
C MET A 135 10.74 -9.68 -0.18
N TYR A 136 10.83 -8.90 -1.26
CA TYR A 136 9.65 -8.44 -1.95
C TYR A 136 8.84 -9.61 -2.52
N SER A 137 9.54 -10.53 -3.20
CA SER A 137 8.87 -11.68 -3.80
C SER A 137 8.18 -12.53 -2.76
N HIS A 138 8.86 -12.76 -1.62
CA HIS A 138 8.27 -13.55 -0.56
C HIS A 138 7.01 -12.89 -0.01
N ALA A 139 7.09 -11.59 0.28
CA ALA A 139 5.93 -10.88 0.80
C ALA A 139 4.77 -10.90 -0.19
N ALA A 140 5.09 -10.71 -1.47
CA ALA A 140 4.06 -10.72 -2.50
C ALA A 140 3.41 -12.09 -2.66
N GLU A 141 4.21 -13.15 -2.55
CA GLU A 141 3.69 -14.51 -2.67
C GLU A 141 2.82 -14.90 -1.49
N MET A 142 3.22 -14.48 -0.30
CA MET A 142 2.47 -14.83 0.90
C MET A 142 1.19 -14.04 1.05
N ALA A 143 1.12 -12.88 0.45
CA ALA A 143 -0.07 -12.05 0.51
C ALA A 143 -1.13 -12.63 -0.41
N LEU A 144 -2.28 -12.99 0.16
CA LEU A 144 -3.39 -13.51 -0.62
C LEU A 144 -4.36 -12.41 -1.02
N ALA A 145 -3.95 -11.17 -0.90
CA ALA A 145 -4.78 -10.02 -1.24
C ALA A 145 -5.05 -10.01 -2.75
N PRO A 146 -6.32 -9.86 -3.14
CA PRO A 146 -6.63 -9.75 -4.57
C PRO A 146 -6.17 -8.43 -5.17
N TYR A 147 -5.97 -7.40 -4.35
CA TYR A 147 -5.55 -6.09 -4.83
C TYR A 147 -4.19 -5.76 -4.24
N ARG A 148 -3.29 -5.28 -5.10
CA ARG A 148 -1.91 -4.99 -4.69
C ARG A 148 -1.44 -3.73 -5.34
N LEU A 149 -0.82 -2.85 -4.57
CA LEU A 149 -0.31 -1.59 -5.07
C LEU A 149 1.10 -1.37 -4.58
N GLY A 150 2.04 -1.27 -5.49
CA GLY A 150 3.39 -0.87 -5.15
C GLY A 150 3.56 0.61 -5.46
N LEU A 151 4.22 1.32 -4.59
CA LEU A 151 4.50 2.73 -4.77
C LEU A 151 5.99 2.93 -4.90
N SER A 152 6.40 3.72 -5.87
CA SER A 152 7.80 4.02 -6.07
C SER A 152 7.93 5.46 -6.53
N ALA A 153 8.99 6.11 -6.09
CA ALA A 153 9.31 7.46 -6.53
C ALA A 153 10.58 7.40 -7.35
N THR A 154 10.59 8.09 -8.48
CA THR A 154 11.80 8.20 -9.28
C THR A 154 12.31 9.62 -9.19
N PRO A 155 13.61 9.82 -9.41
CA PRO A 155 14.12 11.17 -9.55
C PRO A 155 13.40 11.85 -10.71
N GLU A 156 13.29 13.15 -10.63
CA GLU A 156 12.61 13.93 -11.63
C GLU A 156 13.22 13.71 -13.00
N ARG A 157 12.36 13.57 -14.01
CA ARG A 157 12.80 13.36 -15.36
C ARG A 157 12.41 14.54 -16.22
N ALA A 158 13.25 14.82 -17.20
CA ALA A 158 13.05 15.98 -18.05
C ALA A 158 11.80 15.84 -18.92
N ASP A 159 11.44 14.63 -19.28
CA ASP A 159 10.31 14.41 -20.19
C ASP A 159 8.95 14.46 -19.51
N GLY A 160 8.94 14.56 -18.18
CA GLY A 160 7.69 14.66 -17.46
C GLY A 160 6.85 13.40 -17.45
N ARG A 161 7.39 12.31 -17.90
CA ARG A 161 6.67 11.06 -17.96
C ARG A 161 6.91 10.26 -16.72
N HIS A 162 5.94 10.23 -15.85
CA HIS A 162 6.20 9.76 -14.50
C HIS A 162 5.26 8.70 -14.00
N VAL A 163 4.22 8.37 -14.75
CA VAL A 163 3.29 7.36 -14.32
C VAL A 163 3.54 6.10 -15.11
N LEU A 164 4.10 5.12 -14.44
CA LEU A 164 4.35 3.81 -15.03
C LEU A 164 3.67 2.78 -14.16
N LEU A 165 3.22 1.72 -14.78
CA LEU A 165 2.59 0.63 -14.06
C LEU A 165 3.39 -0.64 -14.33
N ASP A 166 3.91 -1.22 -13.25
CA ASP A 166 4.73 -2.41 -13.34
C ASP A 166 3.91 -3.59 -12.84
N THR A 167 4.08 -4.73 -13.45
CA THR A 167 3.33 -5.93 -13.09
C THR A 167 4.00 -6.75 -12.01
N LEU A 168 5.10 -6.29 -11.45
CA LEU A 168 5.82 -7.04 -10.43
C LEU A 168 4.96 -7.33 -9.20
N VAL A 169 4.07 -6.42 -8.86
CA VAL A 169 3.17 -6.59 -7.72
C VAL A 169 1.95 -7.42 -8.11
N GLY A 170 1.73 -7.52 -9.37
CA GLY A 170 0.64 -8.33 -9.89
C GLY A 170 0.98 -9.78 -10.02
#